data_246d571986b80bdbf8156f0677fc8686
#
_entry.id   246d571986b80bdbf8156f0677fc8686
#
_cell.length_a   1.000
_cell.length_b   1.000
_cell.length_c   1.000
_cell.angle_alpha   90.00
_cell.angle_beta   90.00
_cell.angle_gamma   90.00
#
_symmetry.space_group_name_H-M   'P 1'
#
loop_
_entity.id
_entity.type
_entity.pdbx_description
1 polymer ?
#
loop_
_entity_poly.entity_id
_entity_poly.type
_entity_poly.pdbx_seq_one_letter_code
_entity_poly.pdbx_strand_id
1 'polypeptide(L)'
;MAVNPVLTGERRNQYTSSGSLGPYNFTFVIYADADIAVYVNDTLKTLSTHYTVSTNANGTGSITFTAGNAPASGALVTLIGKKDISRTTRFTSGGPLTADALETEFNTNLALLQQLEEKISRAITLPIETDATRPLEFPYDNTEANNADRVVKFNAAGSALEIGPTATGLTTLEGIAADISTVAGISADVTAVAADATDIGIVSTNIAKVQTVADNINDVITVA
;
A
#
# COMPACT_ATOMS: atom_id res chain seq x y z
N MET A 1 -5.92 32.65 31.44
CA MET A 1 -6.48 31.28 31.46
C MET A 1 -5.31 30.32 31.55
N ALA A 2 -5.34 29.37 32.46
CA ALA A 2 -4.29 28.35 32.48
C ALA A 2 -4.31 27.58 31.15
N VAL A 3 -3.15 27.44 30.51
CA VAL A 3 -3.02 26.69 29.28
C VAL A 3 -2.98 25.21 29.63
N ASN A 4 -3.83 24.41 28.99
CA ASN A 4 -3.83 22.96 29.24
C ASN A 4 -2.49 22.34 28.77
N PRO A 5 -1.83 21.55 29.61
CA PRO A 5 -0.62 20.87 29.22
C PRO A 5 -0.90 19.84 28.12
N VAL A 6 0.00 19.69 27.19
CA VAL A 6 -0.05 18.62 26.20
C VAL A 6 0.20 17.30 26.92
N LEU A 7 -0.80 16.39 26.86
CA LEU A 7 -0.69 15.07 27.46
C LEU A 7 0.10 14.13 26.55
N THR A 8 0.71 13.10 27.13
CA THR A 8 1.31 11.99 26.38
C THR A 8 0.22 11.26 25.58
N GLY A 9 0.44 11.02 24.31
CA GLY A 9 -0.49 10.27 23.47
C GLY A 9 -0.35 10.62 21.98
N GLU A 10 -0.91 9.76 21.17
CA GLU A 10 -0.96 9.98 19.75
C GLU A 10 -1.93 11.12 19.40
N ARG A 11 -1.53 11.97 18.49
CA ARG A 11 -2.40 13.03 17.96
C ARG A 11 -3.28 12.51 16.82
N ARG A 12 -3.77 11.26 16.96
CA ARG A 12 -4.63 10.59 15.98
C ARG A 12 -5.64 9.71 16.69
N ASN A 13 -6.90 9.83 16.31
CA ASN A 13 -7.95 8.90 16.68
C ASN A 13 -8.65 8.40 15.41
N GLN A 14 -9.07 7.14 15.40
CA GLN A 14 -9.68 6.51 14.23
C GLN A 14 -10.91 5.72 14.64
N TYR A 15 -11.97 5.80 13.83
CA TYR A 15 -13.27 5.19 14.07
C TYR A 15 -13.81 4.57 12.78
N THR A 16 -14.50 3.45 12.92
CA THR A 16 -15.38 2.95 11.86
C THR A 16 -16.78 3.52 12.09
N SER A 17 -17.28 4.27 11.12
CA SER A 17 -18.58 4.90 11.20
C SER A 17 -19.72 3.88 11.23
N SER A 18 -20.71 4.13 12.07
CA SER A 18 -22.00 3.43 12.05
C SER A 18 -23.04 4.07 11.12
N GLY A 19 -22.66 5.14 10.39
CA GLY A 19 -23.58 5.99 9.64
C GLY A 19 -24.12 7.17 10.44
N SER A 20 -23.67 7.37 11.71
CA SER A 20 -24.13 8.46 12.57
C SER A 20 -23.33 9.74 12.33
N LEU A 21 -23.94 10.87 12.72
CA LEU A 21 -23.25 12.18 12.71
C LEU A 21 -22.14 12.28 13.78
N GLY A 22 -22.07 11.38 14.74
CA GLY A 22 -21.15 11.42 15.86
C GLY A 22 -21.90 11.46 17.22
N PRO A 23 -21.23 11.87 18.33
CA PRO A 23 -19.89 12.47 18.37
C PRO A 23 -18.74 11.46 18.13
N TYR A 24 -17.66 11.91 17.51
CA TYR A 24 -16.39 11.20 17.37
C TYR A 24 -15.34 11.89 18.25
N ASN A 25 -14.85 11.23 19.28
CA ASN A 25 -14.00 11.84 20.28
C ASN A 25 -12.54 11.97 19.82
N PHE A 26 -11.83 12.98 20.28
CA PHE A 26 -10.38 13.06 20.19
C PHE A 26 -9.75 13.21 21.57
N THR A 27 -8.61 12.57 21.77
CA THR A 27 -7.93 12.47 23.07
C THR A 27 -6.73 13.40 23.20
N PHE A 28 -6.31 14.03 22.12
CA PHE A 28 -5.22 15.01 22.11
C PHE A 28 -5.73 16.43 22.35
N VAL A 29 -4.85 17.26 22.89
CA VAL A 29 -5.18 18.67 23.18
C VAL A 29 -5.17 19.50 21.90
N ILE A 30 -6.19 20.31 21.69
CA ILE A 30 -6.24 21.38 20.68
C ILE A 30 -6.43 22.74 21.37
N TYR A 31 -5.95 23.80 20.76
CA TYR A 31 -6.08 25.17 21.25
C TYR A 31 -7.03 26.01 20.42
N ALA A 32 -7.40 25.52 19.25
CA ALA A 32 -8.41 26.09 18.36
C ALA A 32 -9.07 24.98 17.56
N ASP A 33 -10.33 25.20 17.13
CA ASP A 33 -11.07 24.23 16.31
C ASP A 33 -10.36 23.91 14.98
N ALA A 34 -9.53 24.82 14.48
CA ALA A 34 -8.71 24.63 13.29
C ALA A 34 -7.50 23.69 13.51
N ASP A 35 -7.15 23.39 14.77
CA ASP A 35 -6.02 22.50 15.11
C ASP A 35 -6.35 21.01 14.97
N ILE A 36 -7.53 20.68 14.42
CA ILE A 36 -7.93 19.31 14.09
C ILE A 36 -8.29 19.18 12.61
N ALA A 37 -7.79 18.14 11.97
CA ALA A 37 -8.18 17.75 10.62
C ALA A 37 -8.99 16.44 10.68
N VAL A 38 -10.07 16.40 9.92
CA VAL A 38 -10.99 15.26 9.85
C VAL A 38 -10.96 14.68 8.45
N TYR A 39 -10.72 13.37 8.35
CA TYR A 39 -10.75 12.63 7.11
C TYR A 39 -11.83 11.55 7.16
N VAL A 40 -12.48 11.32 6.03
CA VAL A 40 -13.39 10.19 5.84
C VAL A 40 -12.94 9.44 4.59
N ASN A 41 -12.50 8.18 4.74
CA ASN A 41 -11.89 7.39 3.68
C ASN A 41 -10.83 8.21 2.92
N ASP A 42 -9.84 8.74 3.66
CA ASP A 42 -8.73 9.58 3.20
C ASP A 42 -9.13 10.93 2.56
N THR A 43 -10.42 11.25 2.51
CA THR A 43 -10.91 12.55 2.01
C THR A 43 -11.00 13.55 3.14
N LEU A 44 -10.24 14.66 3.05
CA LEU A 44 -10.27 15.76 4.01
C LEU A 44 -11.66 16.44 4.01
N LYS A 45 -12.20 16.66 5.20
CA LYS A 45 -13.46 17.37 5.43
C LYS A 45 -13.19 18.79 5.91
N THR A 46 -14.06 19.71 5.57
CA THR A 46 -13.93 21.16 5.88
C THR A 46 -14.65 21.48 7.18
N LEU A 47 -13.94 22.12 8.09
CA LEU A 47 -14.51 22.65 9.34
C LEU A 47 -15.68 23.59 9.05
N SER A 48 -16.69 23.58 9.90
CA SER A 48 -17.94 24.37 9.82
C SER A 48 -18.85 24.01 8.65
N THR A 49 -18.34 23.42 7.56
CA THR A 49 -19.15 22.94 6.43
C THR A 49 -19.58 21.50 6.65
N HIS A 50 -18.62 20.62 6.93
CA HIS A 50 -18.87 19.19 7.05
C HIS A 50 -18.97 18.71 8.51
N TYR A 51 -18.32 19.40 9.43
CA TYR A 51 -18.32 19.07 10.85
C TYR A 51 -18.13 20.30 11.73
N THR A 52 -18.49 20.15 13.00
CA THR A 52 -18.23 21.10 14.08
C THR A 52 -17.38 20.44 15.14
N VAL A 53 -16.68 21.25 15.94
CA VAL A 53 -15.81 20.81 17.04
C VAL A 53 -16.44 21.25 18.36
N SER A 54 -16.38 20.37 19.37
CA SER A 54 -16.72 20.69 20.73
C SER A 54 -15.53 20.32 21.63
N THR A 55 -14.95 21.34 22.28
CA THR A 55 -13.74 21.19 23.09
C THR A 55 -14.09 21.20 24.57
N ASN A 56 -13.56 20.24 25.31
CA ASN A 56 -13.67 20.17 26.78
C ASN A 56 -12.70 21.16 27.44
N ALA A 57 -12.90 21.41 28.74
CA ALA A 57 -12.02 22.29 29.52
C ALA A 57 -10.55 21.86 29.54
N ASN A 58 -10.26 20.56 29.34
CA ASN A 58 -8.87 20.01 29.26
C ASN A 58 -8.28 20.03 27.87
N GLY A 59 -8.94 20.62 26.86
CA GLY A 59 -8.48 20.72 25.49
C GLY A 59 -8.75 19.51 24.61
N THR A 60 -9.22 18.39 25.15
CA THR A 60 -9.76 17.26 24.38
C THR A 60 -11.18 17.54 23.94
N GLY A 61 -11.80 16.67 23.15
CA GLY A 61 -13.19 16.93 22.76
C GLY A 61 -13.74 15.93 21.77
N SER A 62 -14.67 16.40 20.95
CA SER A 62 -15.30 15.62 19.91
C SER A 62 -15.61 16.44 18.68
N ILE A 63 -15.76 15.77 17.56
CA ILE A 63 -16.37 16.37 16.36
C ILE A 63 -17.76 15.76 16.15
N THR A 64 -18.63 16.56 15.55
CA THR A 64 -19.95 16.11 15.09
C THR A 64 -20.13 16.55 13.66
N PHE A 65 -20.49 15.63 12.77
CA PHE A 65 -20.76 15.98 11.37
C PHE A 65 -22.07 16.78 11.28
N THR A 66 -22.11 17.72 10.37
CA THR A 66 -23.32 18.52 10.09
C THR A 66 -24.38 17.67 9.37
N ALA A 67 -25.63 18.09 9.44
CA ALA A 67 -26.73 17.40 8.76
C ALA A 67 -26.43 17.21 7.27
N GLY A 68 -26.65 16.00 6.78
CA GLY A 68 -26.35 15.61 5.39
C GLY A 68 -24.90 15.20 5.12
N ASN A 69 -23.99 15.33 6.10
CA ASN A 69 -22.58 14.96 5.96
C ASN A 69 -22.17 13.74 6.79
N ALA A 70 -23.15 12.95 7.30
CA ALA A 70 -22.86 11.74 8.03
C ALA A 70 -21.96 10.81 7.19
N PRO A 71 -20.85 10.29 7.75
CA PRO A 71 -20.06 9.28 7.05
C PRO A 71 -20.90 8.02 6.84
N ALA A 72 -20.78 7.39 5.68
CA ALA A 72 -21.46 6.12 5.43
C ALA A 72 -21.10 5.07 6.49
N SER A 73 -22.00 4.14 6.77
CA SER A 73 -21.69 2.99 7.63
C SER A 73 -20.51 2.20 7.05
N GLY A 74 -19.54 1.85 7.90
CA GLY A 74 -18.28 1.20 7.51
C GLY A 74 -17.19 2.16 7.04
N ALA A 75 -17.48 3.46 6.82
CA ALA A 75 -16.46 4.43 6.45
C ALA A 75 -15.47 4.68 7.60
N LEU A 76 -14.20 4.85 7.25
CA LEU A 76 -13.14 5.15 8.20
C LEU A 76 -13.10 6.65 8.48
N VAL A 77 -13.33 7.05 9.74
CA VAL A 77 -13.23 8.42 10.21
C VAL A 77 -11.93 8.60 10.97
N THR A 78 -11.04 9.44 10.48
CA THR A 78 -9.75 9.70 11.11
C THR A 78 -9.66 11.15 11.55
N LEU A 79 -9.37 11.37 12.83
CA LEU A 79 -9.16 12.67 13.47
C LEU A 79 -7.68 12.83 13.73
N ILE A 80 -7.07 13.92 13.22
CA ILE A 80 -5.63 14.17 13.36
C ILE A 80 -5.43 15.58 13.91
N GLY A 81 -4.55 15.71 14.91
CA GLY A 81 -4.07 17.01 15.35
C GLY A 81 -3.29 17.70 14.23
N LYS A 82 -3.74 18.89 13.82
CA LYS A 82 -3.16 19.68 12.76
C LYS A 82 -2.88 21.09 13.28
N LYS A 83 -1.79 21.27 14.00
CA LYS A 83 -1.31 22.58 14.37
C LYS A 83 -0.47 23.17 13.23
N ASP A 84 -0.74 24.41 12.85
CA ASP A 84 0.08 25.10 11.84
C ASP A 84 1.49 25.36 12.40
N ILE A 85 2.51 25.08 11.59
CA ILE A 85 3.91 25.37 11.92
C ILE A 85 4.15 26.87 11.75
N SER A 86 3.69 27.65 12.72
CA SER A 86 3.86 29.09 12.74
C SER A 86 4.07 29.55 14.17
N ARG A 87 4.87 30.59 14.34
CA ARG A 87 5.06 31.25 15.61
C ARG A 87 4.43 32.63 15.57
N THR A 88 3.43 32.86 16.40
CA THR A 88 2.75 34.15 16.54
C THR A 88 3.20 34.91 17.77
N THR A 89 3.74 34.22 18.77
CA THR A 89 4.23 34.82 20.01
C THR A 89 5.55 35.55 19.76
N ARG A 90 5.62 36.79 20.20
CA ARG A 90 6.82 37.61 20.16
C ARG A 90 7.18 38.11 21.56
N PHE A 91 8.37 37.81 22.01
CA PHE A 91 8.92 38.38 23.22
C PHE A 91 9.68 39.67 22.85
N THR A 92 9.24 40.81 23.38
CA THR A 92 9.90 42.11 23.15
C THR A 92 10.90 42.40 24.27
N SER A 93 12.04 43.01 23.93
CA SER A 93 13.01 43.45 24.93
C SER A 93 12.37 44.46 25.89
N GLY A 94 12.45 44.18 27.23
CA GLY A 94 11.82 45.01 28.25
C GLY A 94 10.31 44.82 28.40
N GLY A 95 9.67 43.92 27.65
CA GLY A 95 8.29 43.56 27.86
C GLY A 95 8.10 42.52 28.96
N PRO A 96 6.88 42.34 29.50
CA PRO A 96 6.63 41.36 30.53
C PRO A 96 6.75 39.94 29.94
N LEU A 97 7.61 39.13 30.53
CA LEU A 97 7.67 37.68 30.26
C LEU A 97 6.71 37.01 31.24
N THR A 98 5.55 36.60 30.76
CA THR A 98 4.54 35.93 31.58
C THR A 98 4.72 34.40 31.50
N ALA A 99 4.43 33.72 32.60
CA ALA A 99 4.44 32.25 32.64
C ALA A 99 3.50 31.65 31.62
N ASP A 100 2.28 32.24 31.43
CA ASP A 100 1.29 31.79 30.48
C ASP A 100 1.81 31.85 29.03
N ALA A 101 2.57 32.89 28.67
CA ALA A 101 3.15 33.02 27.34
C ALA A 101 4.22 31.97 27.06
N LEU A 102 5.09 31.69 28.06
CA LEU A 102 6.09 30.61 27.96
C LEU A 102 5.44 29.24 27.89
N GLU A 103 4.45 28.98 28.72
CA GLU A 103 3.74 27.71 28.74
C GLU A 103 3.01 27.47 27.42
N THR A 104 2.38 28.49 26.83
CA THR A 104 1.78 28.43 25.51
C THR A 104 2.79 28.04 24.43
N GLU A 105 4.00 28.65 24.44
CA GLU A 105 5.05 28.31 23.48
C GLU A 105 5.54 26.87 23.66
N PHE A 106 5.83 26.43 24.89
CA PHE A 106 6.29 25.07 25.16
C PHE A 106 5.25 24.02 24.75
N ASN A 107 3.99 24.24 25.10
CA ASN A 107 2.90 23.33 24.75
C ASN A 107 2.65 23.30 23.24
N THR A 108 2.77 24.43 22.54
CA THR A 108 2.69 24.48 21.08
C THR A 108 3.82 23.70 20.44
N ASN A 109 5.06 23.86 20.89
CA ASN A 109 6.20 23.11 20.38
C ASN A 109 6.06 21.61 20.64
N LEU A 110 5.60 21.21 21.83
CA LEU A 110 5.35 19.81 22.14
C LEU A 110 4.24 19.20 21.26
N ALA A 111 3.17 19.94 21.02
CA ALA A 111 2.10 19.51 20.10
C ALA A 111 2.62 19.33 18.66
N LEU A 112 3.51 20.21 18.19
CA LEU A 112 4.15 20.07 16.87
C LEU A 112 5.07 18.85 16.80
N LEU A 113 5.84 18.58 17.87
CA LEU A 113 6.68 17.37 17.94
C LEU A 113 5.85 16.09 17.91
N GLN A 114 4.78 16.00 18.67
CA GLN A 114 3.86 14.87 18.63
C GLN A 114 3.19 14.70 17.26
N GLN A 115 2.86 15.79 16.59
CA GLN A 115 2.34 15.77 15.24
C GLN A 115 3.37 15.27 14.22
N LEU A 116 4.64 15.60 14.42
CA LEU A 116 5.73 15.08 13.59
C LEU A 116 5.94 13.59 13.85
N GLU A 117 5.97 13.16 15.12
CA GLU A 117 6.06 11.76 15.51
C GLU A 117 4.94 10.92 14.87
N GLU A 118 3.69 11.40 14.91
CA GLU A 118 2.55 10.75 14.27
C GLU A 118 2.76 10.59 12.75
N LYS A 119 3.29 11.61 12.08
CA LYS A 119 3.62 11.53 10.64
C LYS A 119 4.74 10.54 10.36
N ILE A 120 5.79 10.55 11.17
CA ILE A 120 6.95 9.65 11.02
C ILE A 120 6.54 8.20 11.27
N SER A 121 5.65 7.93 12.24
CA SER A 121 5.16 6.58 12.54
C SER A 121 4.49 5.90 11.35
N ARG A 122 4.01 6.67 10.37
CA ARG A 122 3.40 6.19 9.12
C ARG A 122 4.36 6.24 7.92
N ALA A 123 5.61 6.65 8.14
CA ALA A 123 6.62 6.68 7.07
C ALA A 123 7.35 5.34 6.97
N ILE A 124 7.93 5.11 5.80
CA ILE A 124 8.89 4.01 5.63
C ILE A 124 10.20 4.46 6.31
N THR A 125 10.58 3.77 7.38
CA THR A 125 11.79 4.08 8.13
C THR A 125 12.81 2.96 7.96
N LEU A 126 14.09 3.32 8.01
CA LEU A 126 15.17 2.34 8.07
C LEU A 126 15.32 1.81 9.50
N PRO A 127 15.77 0.55 9.68
CA PRO A 127 16.17 0.05 10.99
C PRO A 127 17.21 0.96 11.66
N ILE A 128 17.16 1.09 13.00
CA ILE A 128 18.04 1.99 13.76
C ILE A 128 19.53 1.67 13.60
N GLU A 129 19.86 0.41 13.31
CA GLU A 129 21.23 -0.07 13.08
C GLU A 129 21.73 0.19 11.66
N THR A 130 20.89 0.76 10.79
CA THR A 130 21.29 1.09 9.42
C THR A 130 22.23 2.29 9.45
N ASP A 131 23.34 2.19 8.73
CA ASP A 131 24.28 3.30 8.55
C ASP A 131 23.55 4.53 7.98
N ALA A 132 23.56 5.63 8.73
CA ALA A 132 22.91 6.89 8.34
C ALA A 132 23.50 7.50 7.05
N THR A 133 24.64 7.00 6.57
CA THR A 133 25.25 7.41 5.29
C THR A 133 24.62 6.74 4.08
N ARG A 134 23.65 5.83 4.27
CA ARG A 134 22.93 5.14 3.20
C ARG A 134 21.55 5.81 3.01
N PRO A 135 21.43 6.81 2.15
CA PRO A 135 20.15 7.44 1.88
C PRO A 135 19.22 6.44 1.20
N LEU A 136 18.03 6.24 1.79
CA LEU A 136 16.94 5.54 1.11
C LEU A 136 16.17 6.58 0.28
N GLU A 137 16.76 7.03 -0.80
CA GLU A 137 16.09 7.92 -1.74
C GLU A 137 15.17 7.12 -2.65
N PHE A 138 13.93 7.60 -2.83
CA PHE A 138 13.06 7.05 -3.85
C PHE A 138 13.66 7.41 -5.22
N PRO A 139 13.91 6.43 -6.09
CA PRO A 139 14.42 6.68 -7.43
C PRO A 139 13.32 7.37 -8.25
N TYR A 140 13.35 8.68 -8.28
CA TYR A 140 12.42 9.50 -9.05
C TYR A 140 13.13 10.06 -10.29
N ASP A 141 12.65 9.67 -11.46
CA ASP A 141 13.03 10.32 -12.72
C ASP A 141 12.15 11.57 -12.89
N ASN A 142 12.73 12.70 -13.28
CA ASN A 142 12.03 13.97 -13.49
C ASN A 142 10.93 13.90 -14.59
N THR A 143 10.74 12.75 -15.20
CA THR A 143 9.74 12.50 -16.23
C THR A 143 8.67 11.56 -15.70
N GLU A 144 7.44 12.04 -15.53
CA GLU A 144 6.31 11.24 -15.04
C GLU A 144 6.10 9.96 -15.84
N ALA A 145 6.30 10.01 -17.16
CA ALA A 145 6.19 8.86 -18.05
C ALA A 145 7.19 7.74 -17.72
N ASN A 146 8.38 8.08 -17.22
CA ASN A 146 9.38 7.10 -16.84
C ASN A 146 9.10 6.44 -15.49
N ASN A 147 8.30 7.08 -14.65
CA ASN A 147 7.91 6.56 -13.33
C ASN A 147 6.56 5.81 -13.37
N ALA A 148 5.76 6.02 -14.43
CA ALA A 148 4.45 5.40 -14.56
C ALA A 148 4.57 3.88 -14.67
N ASP A 149 3.71 3.16 -13.95
CA ASP A 149 3.63 1.69 -13.97
C ASP A 149 4.95 0.99 -13.59
N ARG A 150 5.83 1.65 -12.79
CA ARG A 150 7.11 1.10 -12.35
C ARG A 150 7.03 0.54 -10.93
N VAL A 151 7.69 -0.57 -10.69
CA VAL A 151 7.95 -1.07 -9.34
C VAL A 151 9.24 -0.48 -8.82
N VAL A 152 9.30 -0.24 -7.52
CA VAL A 152 10.53 0.13 -6.83
C VAL A 152 11.14 -1.15 -6.26
N LYS A 153 12.41 -1.36 -6.49
CA LYS A 153 13.17 -2.52 -6.01
C LYS A 153 14.51 -2.10 -5.42
N PHE A 154 15.12 -2.98 -4.66
CA PHE A 154 16.52 -2.79 -4.28
C PHE A 154 17.44 -3.09 -5.48
N ASN A 155 18.55 -2.33 -5.58
CA ASN A 155 19.62 -2.65 -6.51
C ASN A 155 20.27 -4.00 -6.17
N ALA A 156 21.11 -4.53 -7.07
CA ALA A 156 21.76 -5.82 -6.89
C ALA A 156 22.63 -5.93 -5.62
N ALA A 157 23.14 -4.81 -5.11
CA ALA A 157 23.92 -4.76 -3.87
C ALA A 157 23.04 -4.62 -2.61
N GLY A 158 21.71 -4.44 -2.75
CA GLY A 158 20.81 -4.17 -1.63
C GLY A 158 21.06 -2.83 -0.93
N SER A 159 21.80 -1.93 -1.57
CA SER A 159 22.30 -0.70 -0.96
C SER A 159 21.49 0.56 -1.27
N ALA A 160 20.62 0.51 -2.28
CA ALA A 160 19.78 1.63 -2.69
C ALA A 160 18.50 1.11 -3.35
N LEU A 161 17.48 1.97 -3.38
CA LEU A 161 16.30 1.73 -4.22
C LEU A 161 16.60 2.12 -5.66
N GLU A 162 16.04 1.39 -6.60
CA GLU A 162 16.11 1.71 -8.04
C GLU A 162 14.75 1.47 -8.70
N ILE A 163 14.55 2.11 -9.85
CA ILE A 163 13.37 1.87 -10.68
C ILE A 163 13.50 0.47 -11.29
N GLY A 164 12.49 -0.36 -11.03
CA GLY A 164 12.40 -1.71 -11.54
C GLY A 164 11.63 -1.78 -12.87
N PRO A 165 11.26 -3.00 -13.28
CA PRO A 165 10.44 -3.21 -14.47
C PRO A 165 9.05 -2.58 -14.30
N THR A 166 8.29 -2.49 -15.40
CA THR A 166 6.87 -2.10 -15.30
C THR A 166 6.05 -3.20 -14.62
N ALA A 167 5.00 -2.82 -13.89
CA ALA A 167 4.05 -3.78 -13.32
C ALA A 167 3.40 -4.62 -14.43
N THR A 168 3.06 -4.00 -15.56
CA THR A 168 2.60 -4.70 -16.77
C THR A 168 3.62 -5.71 -17.28
N GLY A 169 4.91 -5.36 -17.24
CA GLY A 169 6.00 -6.29 -17.62
C GLY A 169 6.10 -7.51 -16.72
N LEU A 170 5.86 -7.34 -15.40
CA LEU A 170 5.81 -8.45 -14.45
C LEU A 170 4.63 -9.38 -14.71
N THR A 171 3.45 -8.83 -14.99
CA THR A 171 2.26 -9.61 -15.34
C THR A 171 2.48 -10.41 -16.64
N THR A 172 3.18 -9.82 -17.61
CA THR A 172 3.56 -10.53 -18.85
C THR A 172 4.51 -11.70 -18.56
N LEU A 173 5.47 -11.52 -17.63
CA LEU A 173 6.38 -12.58 -17.18
C LEU A 173 5.64 -13.73 -16.49
N GLU A 174 4.64 -13.42 -15.67
CA GLU A 174 3.77 -14.43 -15.04
C GLU A 174 2.99 -15.23 -16.11
N GLY A 175 2.47 -14.54 -17.14
CA GLY A 175 1.82 -15.19 -18.28
C GLY A 175 2.77 -16.13 -19.04
N ILE A 176 3.99 -15.69 -19.33
CA ILE A 176 5.01 -16.51 -19.99
C ILE A 176 5.38 -17.73 -19.15
N ALA A 177 5.48 -17.59 -17.82
CA ALA A 177 5.76 -18.71 -16.92
C ALA A 177 4.65 -19.77 -16.97
N ALA A 178 3.39 -19.35 -17.07
CA ALA A 178 2.25 -20.25 -17.26
C ALA A 178 2.30 -20.96 -18.61
N ASP A 179 2.64 -20.25 -19.68
CA ASP A 179 2.80 -20.80 -21.03
C ASP A 179 3.94 -21.84 -21.05
N ILE A 180 5.08 -21.54 -20.43
CA ILE A 180 6.22 -22.48 -20.32
C ILE A 180 5.79 -23.75 -19.57
N SER A 181 5.02 -23.61 -18.48
CA SER A 181 4.49 -24.75 -17.74
C SER A 181 3.57 -25.63 -18.59
N THR A 182 2.74 -24.99 -19.41
CA THR A 182 1.85 -25.68 -20.36
C THR A 182 2.66 -26.44 -21.42
N VAL A 183 3.69 -25.80 -22.01
CA VAL A 183 4.59 -26.45 -22.98
C VAL A 183 5.35 -27.61 -22.34
N ALA A 184 5.82 -27.46 -21.10
CA ALA A 184 6.46 -28.56 -20.35
C ALA A 184 5.50 -29.74 -20.13
N GLY A 185 4.20 -29.49 -19.89
CA GLY A 185 3.17 -30.51 -19.79
C GLY A 185 2.98 -31.30 -21.11
N ILE A 186 3.05 -30.62 -22.25
CA ILE A 186 2.90 -31.23 -23.59
C ILE A 186 4.10 -32.16 -23.91
N SER A 187 5.25 -31.98 -23.29
CA SER A 187 6.43 -32.83 -23.49
C SER A 187 6.15 -34.33 -23.25
N ALA A 188 5.33 -34.63 -22.27
CA ALA A 188 4.90 -36.02 -21.98
C ALA A 188 4.02 -36.58 -23.11
N ASP A 189 3.11 -35.75 -23.63
CA ASP A 189 2.21 -36.14 -24.72
C ASP A 189 3.00 -36.36 -26.01
N VAL A 190 3.99 -35.53 -26.30
CA VAL A 190 4.90 -35.71 -27.45
C VAL A 190 5.70 -37.01 -27.33
N THR A 191 6.14 -37.37 -26.12
CA THR A 191 6.84 -38.62 -25.87
C THR A 191 5.93 -39.82 -26.09
N ALA A 192 4.67 -39.73 -25.64
CA ALA A 192 3.68 -40.78 -25.86
C ALA A 192 3.39 -40.99 -27.38
N VAL A 193 3.22 -39.90 -28.11
CA VAL A 193 3.01 -39.96 -29.58
C VAL A 193 4.24 -40.55 -30.29
N ALA A 194 5.45 -40.23 -29.84
CA ALA A 194 6.67 -40.82 -30.40
C ALA A 194 6.76 -42.33 -30.13
N ALA A 195 6.28 -42.84 -29.00
CA ALA A 195 6.16 -44.23 -28.70
C ALA A 195 5.14 -44.93 -29.60
N ASP A 196 3.96 -44.30 -29.79
CA ASP A 196 2.94 -44.81 -30.70
C ASP A 196 3.44 -44.90 -32.15
N ALA A 197 4.28 -44.01 -32.63
CA ALA A 197 4.89 -44.05 -33.94
C ALA A 197 5.75 -45.31 -34.12
N THR A 198 6.44 -45.77 -33.05
CA THR A 198 7.21 -47.02 -33.03
C THR A 198 6.28 -48.23 -33.14
N ASP A 199 5.19 -48.27 -32.42
CA ASP A 199 4.19 -49.34 -32.45
C ASP A 199 3.50 -49.42 -33.82
N ILE A 200 3.16 -48.27 -34.43
CA ILE A 200 2.64 -48.20 -35.79
C ILE A 200 3.63 -48.80 -36.79
N GLY A 201 4.93 -48.52 -36.61
CA GLY A 201 5.99 -49.12 -37.43
C GLY A 201 6.07 -50.65 -37.32
N ILE A 202 5.90 -51.17 -36.12
CA ILE A 202 5.84 -52.63 -35.86
C ILE A 202 4.63 -53.24 -36.54
N VAL A 203 3.46 -52.61 -36.41
CA VAL A 203 2.20 -53.04 -37.08
C VAL A 203 2.38 -53.04 -38.58
N SER A 204 2.94 -52.00 -39.17
CA SER A 204 3.21 -51.94 -40.60
C SER A 204 4.11 -53.07 -41.10
N THR A 205 5.15 -53.40 -40.33
CA THR A 205 6.06 -54.52 -40.65
C THR A 205 5.35 -55.87 -40.59
N ASN A 206 4.47 -56.07 -39.61
CA ASN A 206 3.70 -57.29 -39.48
C ASN A 206 2.66 -57.47 -40.57
N ILE A 207 1.99 -56.40 -41.00
CA ILE A 207 1.08 -56.38 -42.13
C ILE A 207 1.81 -56.85 -43.41
N ALA A 208 3.02 -56.36 -43.66
CA ALA A 208 3.82 -56.78 -44.81
C ALA A 208 4.14 -58.30 -44.76
N LYS A 209 4.41 -58.86 -43.59
CA LYS A 209 4.61 -60.28 -43.40
C LYS A 209 3.33 -61.09 -43.67
N VAL A 210 2.19 -60.61 -43.18
CA VAL A 210 0.87 -61.23 -43.45
C VAL A 210 0.58 -61.25 -44.95
N GLN A 211 0.89 -60.16 -45.65
CA GLN A 211 0.73 -60.11 -47.09
C GLN A 211 1.60 -61.12 -47.83
N THR A 212 2.86 -61.28 -47.39
CA THR A 212 3.79 -62.30 -47.94
C THR A 212 3.24 -63.71 -47.73
N VAL A 213 2.63 -63.99 -46.59
CA VAL A 213 1.98 -65.31 -46.32
C VAL A 213 0.80 -65.51 -47.21
N ALA A 214 -0.03 -64.49 -47.39
CA ALA A 214 -1.21 -64.55 -48.29
C ALA A 214 -0.79 -64.82 -49.74
N ASP A 215 0.25 -64.15 -50.22
CA ASP A 215 0.78 -64.37 -51.56
C ASP A 215 1.29 -65.80 -51.75
N ASN A 216 2.01 -66.33 -50.79
CA ASN A 216 2.51 -67.74 -50.83
C ASN A 216 1.37 -68.76 -50.82
N ILE A 217 0.30 -68.50 -50.07
CA ILE A 217 -0.90 -69.36 -50.06
C ILE A 217 -1.55 -69.37 -51.42
N ASN A 218 -1.68 -68.21 -52.10
CA ASN A 218 -2.19 -68.12 -53.42
C ASN A 218 -1.37 -68.88 -54.48
N ASP A 219 -0.06 -68.87 -54.33
CA ASP A 219 0.86 -69.61 -55.21
C ASP A 219 0.64 -71.12 -55.02
N VAL A 220 0.48 -71.58 -53.75
CA VAL A 220 0.19 -73.00 -53.46
C VAL A 220 -1.12 -73.43 -54.02
N ILE A 221 -2.16 -72.61 -53.95
CA ILE A 221 -3.49 -72.87 -54.52
C ILE A 221 -3.43 -72.98 -56.07
N THR A 222 -2.55 -72.24 -56.68
CA THR A 222 -2.40 -72.18 -58.14
C THR A 222 -1.68 -73.41 -58.69
N VAL A 223 -0.88 -74.09 -57.92
CA VAL A 223 -0.08 -75.28 -58.28
C VAL A 223 -0.78 -76.60 -57.93
N ALA A 224 -1.85 -76.57 -57.09
CA ALA A 224 -2.70 -77.69 -56.74
C ALA A 224 -3.83 -77.89 -57.74
#